data_fd976a6a11c54c12d20389e8325e5461
#
_entry.id   fd976a6a11c54c12d20389e8325e5461
#
_cell.length_a   1.000
_cell.length_b   1.000
_cell.length_c   1.000
_cell.angle_alpha   90.00
_cell.angle_beta   90.00
_cell.angle_gamma   90.00
#
_symmetry.space_group_name_H-M   'P 1'
#
loop_
_entity.id
_entity.type
_entity.pdbx_description
1 polymer ?
#
loop_
_entity_poly.entity_id
_entity_poly.type
_entity_poly.pdbx_seq_one_letter_code
_entity_poly.pdbx_strand_id
1 'polypeptide(L)'
;MENLKNVISQGLIMNRAQRRQQQRAEKKAHAKGTNYSIDMEMIQPWSDVLMKVKLPDEIIDAMLEITDTILQDPDRKNWGDNLIAYVPVFRLELMQNHNIAQGGSVFEFLMNVVGEYIKQCTFQQATRQDHDKVAGIQWLTQMKSAWIVSQWEGEYNPIHIHTECSLSTVMYLKVPEFLPSTKPERDDDGCIMFIGAGHQNSRLTRNIIKHKPKVGDFFIFPAHLQHCVYPFKTDGDFERRSVSFNADFINKAEWEKQQQMMQQQQQQQAPPPVQGAPEKLTINTAA
;
A
#
# COMPACT_ATOMS: atom_id res chain seq x y z
N MET A 1 15.17 8.38 9.56
CA MET A 1 13.86 9.07 9.70
C MET A 1 13.84 10.46 9.06
N GLU A 2 14.89 11.24 9.15
CA GLU A 2 14.96 12.59 8.53
C GLU A 2 15.00 12.54 7.00
N ASN A 3 15.66 11.55 6.40
CA ASN A 3 15.72 11.36 4.95
C ASN A 3 14.39 10.92 4.33
N LEU A 4 13.57 10.14 5.04
CA LEU A 4 12.24 9.74 4.59
C LEU A 4 11.27 10.93 4.59
N LYS A 5 11.36 11.81 5.59
CA LYS A 5 10.57 13.06 5.66
C LYS A 5 10.88 13.99 4.49
N ASN A 6 12.13 14.03 4.03
CA ASN A 6 12.53 14.89 2.90
C ASN A 6 12.06 14.36 1.54
N VAL A 7 11.95 13.03 1.36
CA VAL A 7 11.48 12.43 0.11
C VAL A 7 9.94 12.57 -0.03
N ILE A 8 9.21 12.47 1.08
CA ILE A 8 7.74 12.55 1.08
C ILE A 8 7.25 14.00 0.95
N SER A 9 8.00 14.99 1.47
CA SER A 9 7.62 16.40 1.38
C SER A 9 7.71 17.00 -0.02
N GLN A 10 8.37 16.36 -0.98
CA GLN A 10 8.54 16.88 -2.34
C GLN A 10 7.39 16.56 -3.30
N GLY A 11 6.50 15.63 -2.97
CA GLY A 11 5.43 15.17 -3.88
C GLY A 11 4.08 15.90 -3.75
N LEU A 12 3.81 16.56 -2.63
CA LEU A 12 2.47 17.08 -2.31
C LEU A 12 2.40 18.61 -2.08
N ILE A 13 3.52 19.29 -2.07
CA ILE A 13 3.54 20.74 -1.89
C ILE A 13 4.03 21.37 -3.19
N MET A 14 3.16 22.14 -3.85
CA MET A 14 3.58 23.02 -4.93
C MET A 14 4.87 23.73 -4.51
N ASN A 15 5.94 23.51 -5.26
CA ASN A 15 7.22 24.10 -4.94
C ASN A 15 7.12 25.63 -5.01
N ARG A 16 8.05 26.31 -4.34
CA ARG A 16 8.06 27.79 -4.24
C ARG A 16 8.06 28.48 -5.61
N ALA A 17 8.56 27.83 -6.66
CA ALA A 17 8.58 28.32 -8.03
C ALA A 17 7.17 28.24 -8.66
N GLN A 18 6.45 27.16 -8.45
CA GLN A 18 5.06 26.98 -8.92
C GLN A 18 4.10 27.96 -8.24
N ARG A 19 4.24 28.20 -6.92
CA ARG A 19 3.48 29.23 -6.20
C ARG A 19 3.78 30.63 -6.74
N ARG A 20 5.06 30.95 -7.03
CA ARG A 20 5.45 32.23 -7.63
C ARG A 20 4.94 32.38 -9.06
N GLN A 21 4.87 31.29 -9.83
CA GLN A 21 4.34 31.31 -11.19
C GLN A 21 2.82 31.50 -11.18
N GLN A 22 2.12 30.87 -10.26
CA GLN A 22 0.68 31.08 -10.04
C GLN A 22 0.40 32.50 -9.60
N GLN A 23 1.10 33.03 -8.59
CA GLN A 23 0.97 34.43 -8.15
C GLN A 23 1.31 35.44 -9.25
N ARG A 24 2.27 35.14 -10.14
CA ARG A 24 2.58 35.98 -11.31
C ARG A 24 1.50 35.90 -12.37
N ALA A 25 0.89 34.74 -12.59
CA ALA A 25 -0.27 34.56 -13.49
C ALA A 25 -1.49 35.30 -12.95
N GLU A 26 -1.76 35.23 -11.65
CA GLU A 26 -2.81 35.98 -10.96
C GLU A 26 -2.59 37.51 -11.06
N LYS A 27 -1.35 37.99 -10.81
CA LYS A 27 -1.00 39.41 -10.98
C LYS A 27 -1.09 39.88 -12.44
N LYS A 28 -0.77 39.04 -13.44
CA LYS A 28 -0.93 39.38 -14.86
C LYS A 28 -2.41 39.38 -15.28
N ALA A 29 -3.26 38.54 -14.71
CA ALA A 29 -4.69 38.56 -14.93
C ALA A 29 -5.33 39.84 -14.38
N HIS A 30 -4.85 40.33 -13.22
CA HIS A 30 -5.29 41.62 -12.65
C HIS A 30 -4.87 42.86 -13.45
N ALA A 31 -3.83 42.78 -14.29
CA ALA A 31 -3.31 43.91 -15.04
C ALA A 31 -4.13 44.27 -16.30
N LYS A 32 -5.16 43.51 -16.66
CA LYS A 32 -6.06 43.80 -17.80
C LYS A 32 -7.48 44.16 -17.32
N GLY A 33 -7.62 45.30 -16.68
CA GLY A 33 -8.80 46.17 -16.78
C GLY A 33 -10.20 45.61 -16.60
N THR A 34 -10.41 44.51 -15.86
CA THR A 34 -11.76 44.08 -15.41
C THR A 34 -11.87 44.34 -13.91
N ASN A 35 -12.77 45.20 -13.51
CA ASN A 35 -13.05 45.58 -12.11
C ASN A 35 -13.77 44.47 -11.31
N TYR A 36 -13.61 43.19 -11.67
CA TYR A 36 -14.25 42.09 -10.98
C TYR A 36 -13.19 41.24 -10.28
N SER A 37 -13.31 41.11 -8.97
CA SER A 37 -12.60 40.08 -8.19
C SER A 37 -13.50 38.84 -8.17
N ILE A 38 -12.98 37.72 -8.69
CA ILE A 38 -13.68 36.44 -8.66
C ILE A 38 -12.89 35.53 -7.74
N ASP A 39 -13.50 35.12 -6.63
CA ASP A 39 -12.97 34.09 -5.77
C ASP A 39 -13.32 32.73 -6.37
N MET A 40 -12.29 31.93 -6.68
CA MET A 40 -12.46 30.59 -7.21
C MET A 40 -11.86 29.57 -6.24
N GLU A 41 -12.65 28.58 -5.89
CA GLU A 41 -12.22 27.41 -5.16
C GLU A 41 -12.28 26.19 -6.08
N MET A 42 -11.17 25.46 -6.20
CA MET A 42 -11.12 24.19 -6.91
C MET A 42 -11.37 23.08 -5.91
N ILE A 43 -12.52 22.42 -6.03
CA ILE A 43 -12.89 21.29 -5.19
C ILE A 43 -12.73 20.03 -6.01
N GLN A 44 -11.92 19.07 -5.50
CA GLN A 44 -11.81 17.72 -6.05
C GLN A 44 -12.56 16.75 -5.12
N PRO A 45 -13.86 16.51 -5.38
CA PRO A 45 -14.74 15.85 -4.42
C PRO A 45 -14.48 14.35 -4.26
N TRP A 46 -13.86 13.72 -5.25
CA TRP A 46 -13.52 12.30 -5.24
C TRP A 46 -12.10 12.12 -5.77
N SER A 47 -11.27 11.43 -5.01
CA SER A 47 -9.94 11.07 -5.47
C SER A 47 -9.47 9.82 -4.74
N ASP A 48 -9.18 8.78 -5.52
CA ASP A 48 -8.34 7.71 -5.04
C ASP A 48 -6.90 8.24 -4.95
N VAL A 49 -6.25 7.98 -3.82
CA VAL A 49 -4.86 8.39 -3.62
C VAL A 49 -3.95 7.21 -3.94
N LEU A 50 -3.14 7.37 -4.96
CA LEU A 50 -2.07 6.45 -5.30
C LEU A 50 -0.75 7.03 -4.80
N MET A 51 -0.07 6.34 -3.90
CA MET A 51 1.28 6.71 -3.47
C MET A 51 2.31 5.85 -4.19
N LYS A 52 3.35 6.48 -4.70
CA LYS A 52 4.53 5.82 -5.23
C LYS A 52 5.74 6.18 -4.39
N VAL A 53 6.48 5.16 -3.96
CA VAL A 53 7.72 5.28 -3.20
C VAL A 53 8.85 4.61 -3.99
N LYS A 54 10.06 5.15 -3.92
CA LYS A 54 11.26 4.45 -4.35
C LYS A 54 11.87 3.78 -3.12
N LEU A 55 11.91 2.44 -3.13
CA LEU A 55 12.52 1.66 -2.06
C LEU A 55 14.04 1.86 -2.05
N PRO A 56 14.67 1.89 -0.87
CA PRO A 56 16.12 1.80 -0.73
C PRO A 56 16.65 0.47 -1.26
N ASP A 57 17.88 0.48 -1.79
CA ASP A 57 18.52 -0.72 -2.34
C ASP A 57 18.63 -1.84 -1.28
N GLU A 58 18.92 -1.51 -0.02
CA GLU A 58 18.95 -2.47 1.09
C GLU A 58 17.63 -3.25 1.23
N ILE A 59 16.48 -2.57 1.08
CA ILE A 59 15.16 -3.21 1.16
C ILE A 59 14.91 -4.08 -0.07
N ILE A 60 15.36 -3.65 -1.24
CA ILE A 60 15.25 -4.42 -2.48
C ILE A 60 16.06 -5.70 -2.36
N ASP A 61 17.31 -5.61 -1.92
CA ASP A 61 18.22 -6.75 -1.75
C ASP A 61 17.66 -7.75 -0.73
N ALA A 62 17.20 -7.26 0.43
CA ALA A 62 16.56 -8.09 1.44
C ALA A 62 15.31 -8.81 0.91
N MET A 63 14.47 -8.11 0.16
CA MET A 63 13.27 -8.71 -0.43
C MET A 63 13.61 -9.70 -1.56
N LEU A 64 14.67 -9.49 -2.30
CA LEU A 64 15.19 -10.47 -3.27
C LEU A 64 15.63 -11.75 -2.57
N GLU A 65 16.43 -11.66 -1.51
CA GLU A 65 16.87 -12.81 -0.72
C GLU A 65 15.68 -13.59 -0.13
N ILE A 66 14.71 -12.90 0.45
CA ILE A 66 13.49 -13.49 1.01
C ILE A 66 12.68 -14.21 -0.09
N THR A 67 12.47 -13.55 -1.23
CA THR A 67 11.69 -14.14 -2.33
C THR A 67 12.43 -15.31 -3.00
N ASP A 68 13.75 -15.25 -3.14
CA ASP A 68 14.55 -16.38 -3.66
C ASP A 68 14.44 -17.59 -2.71
N THR A 69 14.47 -17.38 -1.40
CA THR A 69 14.26 -18.43 -0.39
C THR A 69 12.89 -19.11 -0.55
N ILE A 70 11.83 -18.32 -0.74
CA ILE A 70 10.46 -18.85 -0.92
C ILE A 70 10.35 -19.61 -2.26
N LEU A 71 10.92 -19.06 -3.32
CA LEU A 71 10.82 -19.66 -4.67
C LEU A 71 11.61 -20.96 -4.80
N GLN A 72 12.65 -21.15 -4.00
CA GLN A 72 13.44 -22.40 -3.94
C GLN A 72 12.78 -23.50 -3.10
N ASP A 73 11.78 -23.17 -2.27
CA ASP A 73 11.07 -24.16 -1.46
C ASP A 73 10.21 -25.05 -2.35
N PRO A 74 10.47 -26.38 -2.43
CA PRO A 74 9.71 -27.31 -3.27
C PRO A 74 8.24 -27.47 -2.78
N ASP A 75 8.00 -27.25 -1.50
CA ASP A 75 6.67 -27.40 -0.88
C ASP A 75 5.86 -26.08 -0.90
N ARG A 76 6.36 -25.05 -1.60
CA ARG A 76 5.66 -23.76 -1.69
C ARG A 76 4.28 -23.90 -2.32
N LYS A 77 3.30 -23.28 -1.69
CA LYS A 77 1.94 -23.22 -2.24
C LYS A 77 1.87 -22.16 -3.35
N ASN A 78 1.19 -22.50 -4.44
CA ASN A 78 0.92 -21.60 -5.56
C ASN A 78 -0.58 -21.24 -5.58
N TRP A 79 -0.90 -19.94 -5.66
CA TRP A 79 -2.26 -19.44 -5.81
C TRP A 79 -2.55 -18.89 -7.21
N GLY A 80 -1.67 -19.20 -8.17
CA GLY A 80 -1.70 -18.67 -9.53
C GLY A 80 -2.84 -19.15 -10.42
N ASP A 81 -3.72 -20.06 -9.95
CA ASP A 81 -4.80 -20.65 -10.75
C ASP A 81 -5.78 -19.59 -11.29
N ASN A 82 -5.84 -18.41 -10.67
CA ASN A 82 -6.70 -17.29 -11.08
C ASN A 82 -5.95 -16.15 -11.82
N LEU A 83 -4.64 -16.26 -11.98
CA LEU A 83 -3.80 -15.26 -12.62
C LEU A 83 -2.90 -15.92 -13.66
N ILE A 84 -2.63 -15.23 -14.76
CA ILE A 84 -1.64 -15.68 -15.74
C ILE A 84 -0.25 -15.26 -15.22
N ALA A 85 0.15 -15.90 -14.12
CA ALA A 85 1.43 -15.69 -13.45
C ALA A 85 1.61 -16.76 -12.36
N TYR A 86 2.86 -17.00 -11.98
CA TYR A 86 3.16 -17.83 -10.81
C TYR A 86 3.07 -17.01 -9.52
N VAL A 87 2.19 -17.41 -8.58
CA VAL A 87 1.86 -16.63 -7.37
C VAL A 87 2.06 -17.49 -6.10
N PRO A 88 3.28 -17.64 -5.59
CA PRO A 88 3.54 -18.32 -4.33
C PRO A 88 3.09 -17.51 -3.13
N VAL A 89 2.57 -18.21 -2.11
CA VAL A 89 2.21 -17.62 -0.81
C VAL A 89 3.46 -17.13 -0.10
N PHE A 90 3.40 -15.91 0.39
CA PHE A 90 4.51 -15.30 1.10
C PHE A 90 4.52 -15.72 2.58
N ARG A 91 5.70 -16.01 3.13
CA ARG A 91 5.90 -16.29 4.55
C ARG A 91 6.31 -15.02 5.27
N LEU A 92 5.37 -14.41 6.01
CA LEU A 92 5.55 -13.12 6.67
C LEU A 92 6.68 -13.11 7.69
N GLU A 93 6.92 -14.24 8.35
CA GLU A 93 8.00 -14.40 9.33
C GLU A 93 9.39 -14.12 8.74
N LEU A 94 9.58 -14.35 7.45
CA LEU A 94 10.86 -14.04 6.80
C LEU A 94 11.12 -12.53 6.75
N MET A 95 10.11 -11.71 6.49
CA MET A 95 10.26 -10.25 6.58
C MET A 95 10.43 -9.76 8.02
N GLN A 96 9.73 -10.39 8.98
CA GLN A 96 9.80 -10.03 10.40
C GLN A 96 11.19 -10.34 11.00
N ASN A 97 11.83 -11.40 10.52
CA ASN A 97 13.14 -11.84 11.00
C ASN A 97 14.32 -11.24 10.21
N HIS A 98 14.08 -10.58 9.08
CA HIS A 98 15.15 -9.96 8.30
C HIS A 98 15.41 -8.53 8.79
N ASN A 99 16.50 -8.36 9.53
CA ASN A 99 16.90 -7.06 10.07
C ASN A 99 17.58 -6.19 9.01
N ILE A 100 17.38 -4.88 9.10
CA ILE A 100 17.98 -3.87 8.24
C ILE A 100 19.01 -3.03 9.03
N ALA A 101 19.99 -2.46 8.33
CA ALA A 101 21.12 -1.74 8.96
C ALA A 101 20.66 -0.52 9.80
N GLN A 102 19.55 0.11 9.43
CA GLN A 102 19.01 1.24 10.17
C GLN A 102 18.25 0.84 11.45
N GLY A 103 18.16 -0.45 11.75
CA GLY A 103 17.42 -1.02 12.87
C GLY A 103 15.97 -1.34 12.52
N GLY A 104 15.44 -2.39 13.16
CA GLY A 104 14.14 -2.97 12.86
C GLY A 104 14.21 -4.00 11.73
N SER A 105 13.06 -4.47 11.29
CA SER A 105 12.92 -5.47 10.24
C SER A 105 12.37 -4.87 8.94
N VAL A 106 12.52 -5.62 7.83
CA VAL A 106 11.89 -5.29 6.55
C VAL A 106 10.38 -5.12 6.71
N PHE A 107 9.75 -5.98 7.53
CA PHE A 107 8.32 -5.88 7.83
C PHE A 107 7.96 -4.53 8.47
N GLU A 108 8.70 -4.12 9.52
CA GLU A 108 8.46 -2.84 10.20
C GLU A 108 8.67 -1.66 9.27
N PHE A 109 9.70 -1.71 8.41
CA PHE A 109 9.93 -0.68 7.41
C PHE A 109 8.71 -0.52 6.48
N LEU A 110 8.22 -1.63 5.90
CA LEU A 110 7.08 -1.60 4.99
C LEU A 110 5.80 -1.11 5.69
N MET A 111 5.55 -1.55 6.93
CA MET A 111 4.40 -1.11 7.71
C MET A 111 4.47 0.39 8.08
N ASN A 112 5.65 0.92 8.33
CA ASN A 112 5.84 2.36 8.55
C ASN A 112 5.53 3.18 7.28
N VAL A 113 5.92 2.69 6.10
CA VAL A 113 5.58 3.34 4.82
C VAL A 113 4.06 3.31 4.59
N VAL A 114 3.40 2.18 4.89
CA VAL A 114 1.93 2.08 4.84
C VAL A 114 1.27 3.05 5.82
N GLY A 115 1.78 3.14 7.04
CA GLY A 115 1.29 4.08 8.05
C GLY A 115 1.36 5.54 7.58
N GLU A 116 2.43 5.92 6.90
CA GLU A 116 2.56 7.26 6.32
C GLU A 116 1.56 7.49 5.17
N TYR A 117 1.32 6.49 4.32
CA TYR A 117 0.28 6.55 3.29
C TYR A 117 -1.09 6.83 3.90
N ILE A 118 -1.50 6.07 4.93
CA ILE A 118 -2.78 6.23 5.62
C ILE A 118 -2.91 7.63 6.20
N LYS A 119 -1.86 8.10 6.88
CA LYS A 119 -1.82 9.44 7.46
C LYS A 119 -1.98 10.53 6.40
N GLN A 120 -1.30 10.42 5.26
CA GLN A 120 -1.41 11.38 4.17
C GLN A 120 -2.82 11.38 3.54
N CYS A 121 -3.38 10.19 3.30
CA CYS A 121 -4.75 10.07 2.78
C CYS A 121 -5.78 10.70 3.74
N THR A 122 -5.67 10.41 5.03
CA THR A 122 -6.58 10.93 6.04
C THR A 122 -6.46 12.45 6.17
N PHE A 123 -5.23 12.96 6.12
CA PHE A 123 -4.99 14.40 6.17
C PHE A 123 -5.54 15.14 4.95
N GLN A 124 -5.42 14.56 3.75
CA GLN A 124 -5.96 15.15 2.52
C GLN A 124 -7.49 15.20 2.50
N GLN A 125 -8.15 14.23 3.14
CA GLN A 125 -9.61 14.15 3.22
C GLN A 125 -10.19 15.00 4.34
N ALA A 126 -9.38 15.45 5.30
CA ALA A 126 -9.82 16.24 6.43
C ALA A 126 -10.13 17.68 6.01
N THR A 127 -11.16 18.27 6.62
CA THR A 127 -11.38 19.72 6.53
C THR A 127 -10.25 20.46 7.23
N ARG A 128 -10.02 21.72 6.86
CA ARG A 128 -8.99 22.55 7.54
C ARG A 128 -9.17 22.64 9.06
N GLN A 129 -10.41 22.58 9.52
CA GLN A 129 -10.76 22.62 10.95
C GLN A 129 -10.39 21.33 11.70
N ASP A 130 -10.30 20.21 10.98
CA ASP A 130 -10.02 18.90 11.55
C ASP A 130 -8.55 18.45 11.38
N HIS A 131 -7.72 19.26 10.71
CA HIS A 131 -6.33 18.90 10.43
C HIS A 131 -5.54 18.55 11.70
N ASP A 132 -5.70 19.34 12.78
CA ASP A 132 -4.99 19.07 14.05
C ASP A 132 -5.47 17.77 14.71
N LYS A 133 -6.76 17.46 14.63
CA LYS A 133 -7.31 16.20 15.14
C LYS A 133 -6.78 15.02 14.35
N VAL A 134 -6.78 15.12 13.03
CA VAL A 134 -6.32 14.05 12.13
C VAL A 134 -4.82 13.83 12.27
N ALA A 135 -4.03 14.90 12.42
CA ALA A 135 -2.58 14.81 12.64
C ALA A 135 -2.22 14.05 13.92
N GLY A 136 -3.08 14.08 14.95
CA GLY A 136 -2.91 13.35 16.22
C GLY A 136 -3.34 11.89 16.19
N ILE A 137 -4.01 11.42 15.14
CA ILE A 137 -4.47 10.03 15.07
C ILE A 137 -3.28 9.08 14.94
N GLN A 138 -3.23 8.09 15.84
CA GLN A 138 -2.31 6.96 15.73
C GLN A 138 -3.01 5.81 15.02
N TRP A 139 -2.45 5.37 13.92
CA TRP A 139 -2.95 4.26 13.13
C TRP A 139 -2.20 2.97 13.46
N LEU A 140 -2.94 1.90 13.70
CA LEU A 140 -2.41 0.54 13.74
C LEU A 140 -2.63 -0.08 12.36
N THR A 141 -1.58 -0.65 11.78
CA THR A 141 -1.61 -1.30 10.47
C THR A 141 -1.44 -2.80 10.63
N GLN A 142 -2.17 -3.57 9.86
CA GLN A 142 -2.11 -5.03 9.85
C GLN A 142 -1.96 -5.53 8.42
N MET A 143 -0.85 -6.22 8.12
CA MET A 143 -0.72 -6.98 6.88
C MET A 143 -1.61 -8.21 6.95
N LYS A 144 -2.47 -8.40 5.95
CA LYS A 144 -3.46 -9.50 5.87
C LYS A 144 -2.92 -10.69 5.09
N SER A 145 -2.34 -10.40 3.95
CA SER A 145 -1.79 -11.39 3.04
C SER A 145 -0.68 -10.77 2.22
N ALA A 146 0.29 -11.57 1.83
CA ALA A 146 1.34 -11.17 0.91
C ALA A 146 1.61 -12.31 -0.09
N TRP A 147 2.06 -11.95 -1.29
CA TRP A 147 2.38 -12.92 -2.34
C TRP A 147 3.44 -12.36 -3.29
N ILE A 148 4.16 -13.29 -3.92
CA ILE A 148 5.11 -13.00 -4.99
C ILE A 148 4.36 -13.12 -6.32
N VAL A 149 4.67 -12.28 -7.29
CA VAL A 149 4.21 -12.41 -8.67
C VAL A 149 5.44 -12.50 -9.56
N SER A 150 5.73 -13.71 -10.02
CA SER A 150 6.78 -13.98 -11.01
C SER A 150 6.13 -14.11 -12.38
N GLN A 151 6.55 -13.28 -13.31
CA GLN A 151 5.99 -13.21 -14.66
C GLN A 151 7.10 -13.24 -15.70
N TRP A 152 6.82 -13.94 -16.80
CA TRP A 152 7.66 -14.02 -17.99
C TRP A 152 6.97 -13.39 -19.19
N GLU A 153 7.61 -13.43 -20.36
CA GLU A 153 7.08 -12.90 -21.60
C GLU A 153 5.66 -13.37 -21.86
N GLY A 154 4.77 -12.45 -22.20
CA GLY A 154 3.37 -12.72 -22.53
C GLY A 154 2.43 -12.85 -21.33
N GLU A 155 2.96 -13.00 -20.11
CA GLU A 155 2.14 -13.10 -18.90
C GLU A 155 1.64 -11.72 -18.44
N TYR A 156 0.44 -11.70 -17.85
CA TYR A 156 -0.24 -10.48 -17.45
C TYR A 156 -1.19 -10.72 -16.27
N ASN A 157 -1.61 -9.65 -15.60
CA ASN A 157 -2.71 -9.70 -14.66
C ASN A 157 -3.92 -8.95 -15.25
N PRO A 158 -5.09 -9.60 -15.37
CA PRO A 158 -6.30 -8.96 -15.85
C PRO A 158 -6.75 -7.84 -14.90
N ILE A 159 -7.75 -7.04 -15.32
CA ILE A 159 -8.35 -6.01 -14.47
C ILE A 159 -9.00 -6.69 -13.26
N HIS A 160 -8.59 -6.25 -12.06
CA HIS A 160 -9.11 -6.75 -10.79
C HIS A 160 -9.07 -5.69 -9.69
N ILE A 161 -9.66 -6.03 -8.56
CA ILE A 161 -9.61 -5.30 -7.29
C ILE A 161 -9.20 -6.28 -6.19
N HIS A 162 -8.90 -5.77 -5.01
CA HIS A 162 -8.71 -6.58 -3.81
C HIS A 162 -9.92 -6.47 -2.89
N THR A 163 -10.25 -7.57 -2.21
CA THR A 163 -11.36 -7.67 -1.27
C THR A 163 -10.84 -8.04 0.12
N GLU A 164 -11.66 -7.83 1.16
CA GLU A 164 -11.35 -8.15 2.56
C GLU A 164 -10.11 -7.42 3.10
N CYS A 165 -9.81 -6.25 2.52
CA CYS A 165 -8.72 -5.38 2.95
C CYS A 165 -9.03 -3.92 2.58
N SER A 166 -8.37 -2.98 3.24
CA SER A 166 -8.56 -1.55 3.01
C SER A 166 -7.64 -1.01 1.92
N LEU A 167 -6.45 -1.56 1.81
CA LEU A 167 -5.45 -1.16 0.83
C LEU A 167 -4.68 -2.35 0.28
N SER A 168 -4.10 -2.14 -0.90
CA SER A 168 -3.20 -3.09 -1.55
C SER A 168 -1.92 -2.39 -2.00
N THR A 169 -0.91 -3.21 -2.29
CA THR A 169 0.42 -2.72 -2.66
C THR A 169 1.02 -3.55 -3.76
N VAL A 170 2.01 -2.99 -4.45
CA VAL A 170 2.91 -3.73 -5.33
C VAL A 170 4.29 -3.11 -5.32
N MET A 171 5.33 -3.91 -5.09
CA MET A 171 6.73 -3.52 -5.21
C MET A 171 7.43 -4.34 -6.28
N TYR A 172 8.30 -3.71 -7.07
CA TYR A 172 9.01 -4.35 -8.17
C TYR A 172 10.45 -4.63 -7.77
N LEU A 173 10.82 -5.93 -7.74
CA LEU A 173 12.15 -6.41 -7.34
C LEU A 173 13.04 -6.73 -8.55
N LYS A 174 12.45 -7.29 -9.62
CA LYS A 174 13.13 -7.54 -10.89
C LYS A 174 12.27 -6.98 -12.02
N VAL A 175 12.88 -6.24 -12.90
CA VAL A 175 12.24 -5.71 -14.12
C VAL A 175 13.23 -5.86 -15.25
N PRO A 176 12.99 -6.79 -16.20
CA PRO A 176 13.86 -6.95 -17.34
C PRO A 176 13.74 -5.76 -18.30
N GLU A 177 14.68 -5.66 -19.21
CA GLU A 177 14.55 -4.76 -20.35
C GLU A 177 13.46 -5.28 -21.30
N PHE A 178 12.43 -4.45 -21.51
CA PHE A 178 11.34 -4.82 -22.41
C PHE A 178 11.71 -4.47 -23.85
N LEU A 179 11.44 -5.38 -24.76
CA LEU A 179 11.54 -5.10 -26.19
C LEU A 179 10.57 -3.97 -26.57
N PRO A 180 10.96 -3.13 -27.55
CA PRO A 180 10.08 -2.08 -28.05
C PRO A 180 8.74 -2.65 -28.53
N SER A 181 7.64 -1.96 -28.20
CA SER A 181 6.33 -2.31 -28.72
C SER A 181 6.32 -2.27 -30.26
N THR A 182 5.61 -3.21 -30.87
CA THR A 182 5.36 -3.19 -32.34
C THR A 182 4.54 -1.98 -32.80
N LYS A 183 3.93 -1.28 -31.84
CA LYS A 183 3.18 -0.04 -32.06
C LYS A 183 3.71 1.03 -31.10
N PRO A 184 4.72 1.83 -31.52
CA PRO A 184 5.38 2.80 -30.65
C PRO A 184 4.44 3.83 -30.02
N GLU A 185 3.33 4.13 -30.66
CA GLU A 185 2.27 5.01 -30.17
C GLU A 185 1.48 4.42 -28.99
N ARG A 186 1.69 3.13 -28.69
CA ARG A 186 1.05 2.38 -27.62
C ARG A 186 2.08 1.64 -26.77
N ASP A 187 3.02 2.36 -26.19
CA ASP A 187 4.04 1.81 -25.30
C ASP A 187 3.45 1.45 -23.91
N ASP A 188 2.51 0.49 -23.93
CA ASP A 188 1.83 0.00 -22.73
C ASP A 188 2.49 -1.29 -22.19
N ASP A 189 3.38 -1.90 -22.96
CA ASP A 189 3.99 -3.20 -22.64
C ASP A 189 4.67 -3.17 -21.28
N GLY A 190 4.31 -4.15 -20.44
CA GLY A 190 4.80 -4.30 -19.08
C GLY A 190 4.29 -3.26 -18.07
N CYS A 191 3.46 -2.29 -18.50
CA CYS A 191 2.92 -1.28 -17.58
C CYS A 191 1.96 -1.88 -16.56
N ILE A 192 1.98 -1.32 -15.35
CA ILE A 192 0.82 -1.37 -14.45
C ILE A 192 -0.12 -0.21 -14.81
N MET A 193 -1.40 -0.50 -14.88
CA MET A 193 -2.44 0.50 -15.17
C MET A 193 -3.43 0.55 -14.01
N PHE A 194 -3.70 1.76 -13.53
CA PHE A 194 -4.73 2.05 -12.53
C PHE A 194 -5.89 2.77 -13.21
N ILE A 195 -7.12 2.38 -12.85
CA ILE A 195 -8.36 2.90 -13.43
C ILE A 195 -9.20 3.49 -12.31
N GLY A 196 -9.27 4.82 -12.25
CA GLY A 196 -10.06 5.57 -11.31
C GLY A 196 -11.48 5.89 -11.82
N ALA A 197 -12.26 6.56 -10.99
CA ALA A 197 -13.53 7.10 -11.38
C ALA A 197 -13.36 8.24 -12.41
N GLY A 198 -14.24 8.30 -13.39
CA GLY A 198 -14.24 9.37 -14.39
C GLY A 198 -14.46 8.85 -15.81
N HIS A 199 -14.42 9.78 -16.78
CA HIS A 199 -14.65 9.47 -18.18
C HIS A 199 -13.34 9.54 -18.98
N GLN A 200 -13.02 8.47 -19.73
CA GLN A 200 -11.76 8.35 -20.47
C GLN A 200 -11.51 9.49 -21.48
N ASN A 201 -12.55 10.01 -22.07
CA ASN A 201 -12.48 11.04 -23.11
C ASN A 201 -12.68 12.46 -22.55
N SER A 202 -12.67 12.64 -21.23
CA SER A 202 -12.79 13.97 -20.65
C SER A 202 -11.49 14.75 -20.82
N ARG A 203 -11.60 16.01 -21.26
CA ARG A 203 -10.47 16.93 -21.29
C ARG A 203 -10.13 17.47 -19.90
N LEU A 204 -11.03 17.29 -18.92
CA LEU A 204 -10.95 17.87 -17.59
C LEU A 204 -10.48 16.86 -16.53
N THR A 205 -10.59 15.56 -16.81
CA THR A 205 -10.23 14.52 -15.85
C THR A 205 -9.41 13.41 -16.51
N ARG A 206 -8.54 12.80 -15.75
CA ARG A 206 -7.86 11.55 -16.12
C ARG A 206 -8.35 10.46 -15.20
N ASN A 207 -8.81 9.36 -15.77
CA ASN A 207 -9.22 8.19 -15.01
C ASN A 207 -8.27 6.99 -15.19
N ILE A 208 -7.25 7.12 -16.03
CA ILE A 208 -6.26 6.07 -16.27
C ILE A 208 -4.87 6.63 -16.01
N ILE A 209 -4.12 5.92 -15.18
CA ILE A 209 -2.71 6.15 -14.94
C ILE A 209 -1.97 4.88 -15.34
N LYS A 210 -0.99 5.01 -16.25
CA LYS A 210 -0.09 3.92 -16.64
C LYS A 210 1.31 4.23 -16.15
N HIS A 211 1.97 3.21 -15.64
CA HIS A 211 3.33 3.34 -15.17
C HIS A 211 4.17 2.15 -15.65
N LYS A 212 5.26 2.44 -16.35
CA LYS A 212 6.27 1.44 -16.70
C LYS A 212 7.14 1.19 -15.47
N PRO A 213 7.11 -0.01 -14.88
CA PRO A 213 7.75 -0.26 -13.60
C PRO A 213 9.27 -0.19 -13.71
N LYS A 214 9.91 0.19 -12.62
CA LYS A 214 11.36 0.11 -12.42
C LYS A 214 11.63 -0.63 -11.12
N VAL A 215 12.78 -1.31 -11.04
CA VAL A 215 13.23 -1.94 -9.81
C VAL A 215 13.18 -0.93 -8.66
N GLY A 216 12.57 -1.33 -7.53
CA GLY A 216 12.36 -0.49 -6.35
C GLY A 216 11.16 0.44 -6.40
N ASP A 217 10.38 0.46 -7.48
CA ASP A 217 9.08 1.14 -7.47
C ASP A 217 8.14 0.40 -6.53
N PHE A 218 7.53 1.12 -5.59
CA PHE A 218 6.57 0.60 -4.62
C PHE A 218 5.32 1.46 -4.63
N PHE A 219 4.18 0.88 -4.99
CA PHE A 219 2.88 1.53 -5.03
C PHE A 219 2.01 1.08 -3.88
N ILE A 220 1.24 2.02 -3.31
CA ILE A 220 0.23 1.78 -2.28
C ILE A 220 -1.05 2.48 -2.74
N PHE A 221 -2.17 1.78 -2.70
CA PHE A 221 -3.45 2.26 -3.24
C PHE A 221 -4.64 1.62 -2.51
N PRO A 222 -5.84 2.25 -2.59
CA PRO A 222 -7.06 1.67 -2.04
C PRO A 222 -7.38 0.32 -2.66
N ALA A 223 -7.82 -0.65 -1.87
CA ALA A 223 -8.09 -2.01 -2.33
C ALA A 223 -9.11 -2.09 -3.47
N HIS A 224 -10.09 -1.18 -3.49
CA HIS A 224 -11.12 -1.11 -4.53
C HIS A 224 -10.65 -0.49 -5.86
N LEU A 225 -9.44 0.08 -5.90
CA LEU A 225 -8.93 0.72 -7.11
C LEU A 225 -8.64 -0.34 -8.17
N GLN A 226 -9.38 -0.29 -9.28
CA GLN A 226 -9.20 -1.21 -10.39
C GLN A 226 -7.81 -1.05 -11.00
N HIS A 227 -7.13 -2.17 -11.24
CA HIS A 227 -5.83 -2.15 -11.87
C HIS A 227 -5.57 -3.43 -12.65
N CYS A 228 -4.64 -3.36 -13.58
CA CYS A 228 -4.15 -4.50 -14.35
C CYS A 228 -2.66 -4.34 -14.65
N VAL A 229 -2.04 -5.43 -15.09
CA VAL A 229 -0.63 -5.43 -15.50
C VAL A 229 -0.56 -5.97 -16.92
N TYR A 230 -0.01 -5.17 -17.83
CA TYR A 230 0.14 -5.55 -19.24
C TYR A 230 1.24 -6.59 -19.43
N PRO A 231 1.08 -7.48 -20.44
CA PRO A 231 2.15 -8.36 -20.85
C PRO A 231 3.33 -7.57 -21.41
N PHE A 232 4.49 -8.20 -21.47
CA PHE A 232 5.71 -7.64 -22.00
C PHE A 232 6.42 -8.66 -22.89
N LYS A 233 7.41 -8.20 -23.64
CA LYS A 233 8.33 -9.03 -24.42
C LYS A 233 9.76 -8.75 -23.99
N THR A 234 10.61 -9.79 -24.04
CA THR A 234 12.02 -9.73 -23.71
C THR A 234 12.85 -10.43 -24.80
N ASP A 235 14.13 -10.11 -24.87
CA ASP A 235 15.08 -10.86 -25.70
C ASP A 235 15.70 -11.97 -24.85
N GLY A 236 14.92 -13.00 -24.56
CA GLY A 236 15.29 -14.14 -23.72
C GLY A 236 14.29 -14.42 -22.61
N ASP A 237 14.60 -15.43 -21.80
CA ASP A 237 13.75 -15.86 -20.70
C ASP A 237 14.11 -15.08 -19.41
N PHE A 238 13.51 -13.90 -19.25
CA PHE A 238 13.76 -13.01 -18.12
C PHE A 238 12.53 -12.82 -17.24
N GLU A 239 12.72 -12.98 -15.93
CA GLU A 239 11.70 -12.82 -14.93
C GLU A 239 11.44 -11.33 -14.60
N ARG A 240 10.16 -10.92 -14.63
CA ARG A 240 9.68 -9.76 -13.88
C ARG A 240 9.14 -10.25 -12.53
N ARG A 241 9.75 -9.81 -11.43
CA ARG A 241 9.31 -10.17 -10.09
C ARG A 241 8.77 -8.97 -9.35
N SER A 242 7.56 -9.10 -8.83
CA SER A 242 6.98 -8.17 -7.87
C SER A 242 6.49 -8.90 -6.63
N VAL A 243 6.35 -8.15 -5.52
CA VAL A 243 5.70 -8.61 -4.31
C VAL A 243 4.56 -7.68 -4.02
N SER A 244 3.41 -8.25 -3.74
CA SER A 244 2.21 -7.53 -3.33
C SER A 244 1.78 -7.98 -1.95
N PHE A 245 1.15 -7.08 -1.21
CA PHE A 245 0.47 -7.41 0.02
C PHE A 245 -0.76 -6.54 0.22
N ASN A 246 -1.72 -7.09 0.92
CA ASN A 246 -2.93 -6.42 1.37
C ASN A 246 -2.79 -6.03 2.84
N ALA A 247 -3.36 -4.90 3.22
CA ALA A 247 -3.36 -4.46 4.61
C ALA A 247 -4.67 -3.78 5.01
N ASP A 248 -4.93 -3.85 6.32
CA ASP A 248 -5.95 -3.09 7.02
C ASP A 248 -5.32 -2.10 7.99
N PHE A 249 -6.14 -1.15 8.43
CA PHE A 249 -5.75 -0.21 9.46
C PHE A 249 -6.95 0.15 10.34
N ILE A 250 -6.65 0.53 11.58
CA ILE A 250 -7.64 0.98 12.54
C ILE A 250 -7.04 2.11 13.38
N ASN A 251 -7.86 3.05 13.78
CA ASN A 251 -7.48 4.04 14.78
C ASN A 251 -7.15 3.33 16.10
N LYS A 252 -5.96 3.59 16.66
CA LYS A 252 -5.50 2.94 17.88
C LYS A 252 -6.47 3.12 19.06
N ALA A 253 -7.02 4.32 19.23
CA ALA A 253 -7.98 4.60 20.30
C ALA A 253 -9.30 3.81 20.12
N GLU A 254 -9.75 3.62 18.88
CA GLU A 254 -10.93 2.79 18.59
C GLU A 254 -10.65 1.32 18.85
N TRP A 255 -9.47 0.84 18.47
CA TRP A 255 -9.04 -0.53 18.75
C TRP A 255 -8.96 -0.81 20.24
N GLU A 256 -8.34 0.07 21.03
CA GLU A 256 -8.25 -0.06 22.48
C GLU A 256 -9.63 -0.10 23.14
N LYS A 257 -10.57 0.76 22.67
CA LYS A 257 -11.95 0.74 23.13
C LYS A 257 -12.67 -0.57 22.80
N GLN A 258 -12.47 -1.11 21.59
CA GLN A 258 -13.03 -2.42 21.23
C GLN A 258 -12.49 -3.54 22.09
N GLN A 259 -11.18 -3.55 22.37
CA GLN A 259 -10.55 -4.55 23.25
C GLN A 259 -11.12 -4.48 24.66
N GLN A 260 -11.30 -3.30 25.24
CA GLN A 260 -11.90 -3.12 26.55
C GLN A 260 -13.34 -3.65 26.60
N MET A 261 -14.16 -3.35 25.57
CA MET A 261 -15.53 -3.86 25.49
C MET A 261 -15.58 -5.39 25.40
N MET A 262 -14.70 -6.01 24.59
CA MET A 262 -14.63 -7.46 24.50
C MET A 262 -14.22 -8.12 25.82
N GLN A 263 -13.25 -7.56 26.53
CA GLN A 263 -12.85 -8.05 27.86
C GLN A 263 -13.97 -7.96 28.89
N GLN A 264 -14.75 -6.87 28.89
CA GLN A 264 -15.90 -6.72 29.77
C GLN A 264 -17.00 -7.75 29.45
N GLN A 265 -17.27 -8.02 28.17
CA GLN A 265 -18.24 -9.05 27.77
C GLN A 265 -17.80 -10.46 28.18
N GLN A 266 -16.51 -10.78 28.04
CA GLN A 266 -15.98 -12.07 28.47
C GLN A 266 -16.08 -12.26 29.99
N GLN A 267 -15.81 -11.21 30.79
CA GLN A 267 -15.96 -11.24 32.25
C GLN A 267 -17.43 -11.43 32.70
N GLN A 268 -18.38 -10.87 31.94
CA GLN A 268 -19.82 -11.04 32.24
C GLN A 268 -20.34 -12.42 31.86
N GLN A 269 -19.69 -13.11 30.92
CA GLN A 269 -20.07 -14.46 30.45
C GLN A 269 -19.31 -15.57 31.18
N ALA A 270 -18.32 -15.22 32.01
CA ALA A 270 -17.62 -16.21 32.86
C ALA A 270 -18.60 -16.84 33.85
N PRO A 271 -18.69 -18.18 33.92
CA PRO A 271 -19.54 -18.85 34.92
C PRO A 271 -19.10 -18.43 36.29
N PRO A 272 -20.05 -18.27 37.25
CA PRO A 272 -19.71 -17.92 38.61
C PRO A 272 -18.72 -18.96 39.21
N PRO A 273 -17.76 -18.52 40.02
CA PRO A 273 -16.81 -19.45 40.62
C PRO A 273 -17.56 -20.54 41.35
N VAL A 274 -17.25 -21.79 41.00
CA VAL A 274 -17.85 -22.96 41.66
C VAL A 274 -17.41 -22.91 43.11
N GLN A 275 -18.29 -22.44 43.99
CA GLN A 275 -18.12 -22.54 45.43
C GLN A 275 -18.29 -24.01 45.85
N GLY A 276 -17.23 -24.62 46.29
CA GLY A 276 -17.27 -25.97 46.89
C GLY A 276 -16.53 -27.03 46.08
N ALA A 277 -15.21 -27.00 46.09
CA ALA A 277 -14.46 -28.22 45.92
C ALA A 277 -14.65 -29.05 47.21
N PRO A 278 -15.10 -30.33 47.17
CA PRO A 278 -15.18 -31.16 48.34
C PRO A 278 -13.77 -31.32 48.93
N GLU A 279 -13.64 -31.11 50.23
CA GLU A 279 -12.43 -31.44 51.01
C GLU A 279 -11.96 -32.86 50.68
N LYS A 280 -10.70 -33.00 50.37
CA LYS A 280 -10.09 -34.31 50.15
C LYS A 280 -10.28 -35.15 51.41
N LEU A 281 -11.08 -36.20 51.32
CA LEU A 281 -11.15 -37.24 52.34
C LEU A 281 -9.76 -37.88 52.48
N THR A 282 -9.09 -37.64 53.59
CA THR A 282 -7.87 -38.34 53.97
C THR A 282 -8.27 -39.67 54.61
N ILE A 283 -8.10 -40.76 53.86
CA ILE A 283 -8.26 -42.11 54.42
C ILE A 283 -6.96 -42.45 55.14
N ASN A 284 -6.99 -42.43 56.46
CA ASN A 284 -5.94 -43.02 57.29
C ASN A 284 -6.10 -44.54 57.31
N THR A 285 -5.25 -45.27 56.63
CA THR A 285 -5.09 -46.72 56.81
C THR A 285 -4.03 -46.90 57.92
N ALA A 286 -4.49 -47.20 59.10
CA ALA A 286 -3.64 -47.73 60.22
C ALA A 286 -3.60 -49.26 60.06
N ALA A 287 -2.43 -49.82 60.24
CA ALA A 287 -1.89 -51.11 60.65
C ALA A 287 -0.88 -51.72 59.73
#